data_0936438f82e10f054adff3f01746bac7
#
_entry.id   0936438f82e10f054adff3f01746bac7
#
_cell.length_a   1.000
_cell.length_b   1.000
_cell.length_c   1.000
_cell.angle_alpha   90.00
_cell.angle_beta   90.00
_cell.angle_gamma   90.00
#
_symmetry.space_group_name_H-M   'P 1'
#
loop_
_entity.id
_entity.type
_entity.pdbx_description
1 polymer ?
#
loop_
_entity_poly.entity_id
_entity_poly.type
_entity_poly.pdbx_seq_one_letter_code
_entity_poly.pdbx_strand_id
1 'polypeptide(L)'
;MQKVRNSMNTKCKRILMSIVGVTLCGMSAGIYKYAAFGVDPFQCFVFGVAAAVPIAYGTLYVLLNAGLLIFSLLADRRYVGLATVLNMLFLGYVLQFTHDLLARYLPAPMLWQRLILMAIGFTGLCFSLSLYIT
;
A
#
# COMPACT_ATOMS: atom_id res chain seq x y z
N MET A 1 -25.04 29.39 -2.45
CA MET A 1 -24.24 28.98 -1.30
C MET A 1 -24.39 27.51 -0.90
N GLN A 2 -25.57 26.97 -0.87
CA GLN A 2 -25.77 25.54 -0.50
C GLN A 2 -25.13 24.56 -1.48
N LYS A 3 -25.14 24.86 -2.78
CA LYS A 3 -24.55 24.01 -3.83
C LYS A 3 -23.01 23.91 -3.73
N VAL A 4 -22.35 25.00 -3.36
CA VAL A 4 -20.91 25.06 -3.16
C VAL A 4 -20.50 24.29 -1.89
N ARG A 5 -21.27 24.42 -0.82
CA ARG A 5 -21.05 23.71 0.44
C ARG A 5 -21.24 22.20 0.29
N ASN A 6 -22.23 21.77 -0.49
CA ASN A 6 -22.43 20.35 -0.80
C ASN A 6 -21.31 19.78 -1.68
N SER A 7 -20.81 20.56 -2.63
CA SER A 7 -19.69 20.17 -3.49
C SER A 7 -18.39 20.04 -2.68
N MET A 8 -18.13 20.94 -1.74
CA MET A 8 -16.97 20.85 -0.84
C MET A 8 -17.06 19.65 0.10
N ASN A 9 -18.21 19.39 0.66
CA ASN A 9 -18.44 18.22 1.51
C ASN A 9 -18.24 16.91 0.75
N THR A 10 -18.67 16.84 -0.50
CA THR A 10 -18.49 15.64 -1.35
C THR A 10 -17.03 15.42 -1.71
N LYS A 11 -16.28 16.48 -2.01
CA LYS A 11 -14.85 16.40 -2.29
C LYS A 11 -14.07 15.99 -1.05
N CYS A 12 -14.36 16.58 0.10
CA CYS A 12 -13.73 16.26 1.37
C CYS A 12 -14.01 14.80 1.76
N LYS A 13 -15.26 14.33 1.58
CA LYS A 13 -15.64 12.94 1.81
C LYS A 13 -14.88 11.96 0.91
N ARG A 14 -14.73 12.29 -0.37
CA ARG A 14 -13.97 11.46 -1.32
C ARG A 14 -12.49 11.37 -0.95
N ILE A 15 -11.87 12.49 -0.57
CA ILE A 15 -10.48 12.52 -0.12
C ILE A 15 -10.31 11.69 1.15
N LEU A 16 -11.22 11.84 2.11
CA LEU A 16 -11.19 11.06 3.35
C LEU A 16 -11.34 9.56 3.07
N MET A 17 -12.29 9.17 2.24
CA MET A 17 -12.47 7.77 1.82
C MET A 17 -11.23 7.22 1.10
N SER A 18 -10.58 8.01 0.26
CA SER A 18 -9.34 7.63 -0.41
C SER A 18 -8.21 7.41 0.59
N ILE A 19 -8.04 8.30 1.55
CA ILE A 19 -7.00 8.18 2.59
C ILE A 19 -7.24 6.93 3.43
N VAL A 20 -8.47 6.70 3.87
CA VAL A 20 -8.84 5.50 4.64
C VAL A 20 -8.63 4.23 3.81
N GLY A 21 -9.04 4.23 2.54
CA GLY A 21 -8.84 3.11 1.63
C GLY A 21 -7.37 2.77 1.43
N VAL A 22 -6.52 3.77 1.21
CA VAL A 22 -5.07 3.60 1.04
C VAL A 22 -4.41 3.10 2.32
N THR A 23 -4.81 3.63 3.48
CA THR A 23 -4.29 3.18 4.78
C THR A 23 -4.64 1.71 5.02
N LEU A 24 -5.90 1.33 4.79
CA LEU A 24 -6.34 -0.07 4.90
C LEU A 24 -5.61 -0.97 3.91
N CYS A 25 -5.41 -0.52 2.68
CA CYS A 25 -4.64 -1.24 1.67
C CYS A 25 -3.18 -1.47 2.12
N GLY A 26 -2.53 -0.45 2.62
CA GLY A 26 -1.16 -0.54 3.14
C GLY A 26 -1.04 -1.49 4.34
N MET A 27 -1.98 -1.41 5.27
CA MET A 27 -2.04 -2.33 6.41
C MET A 27 -2.27 -3.78 5.97
N SER A 28 -3.22 -4.01 5.08
CA SER A 28 -3.53 -5.34 4.55
C SER A 28 -2.36 -5.93 3.77
N ALA A 29 -1.69 -5.12 2.95
CA ALA A 29 -0.49 -5.52 2.23
C ALA A 29 0.68 -5.84 3.17
N GLY A 30 0.83 -5.09 4.26
CA GLY A 30 1.83 -5.35 5.31
C GLY A 30 1.57 -6.67 6.03
N ILE A 31 0.32 -6.97 6.37
CA ILE A 31 -0.09 -8.24 6.95
C ILE A 31 0.16 -9.40 5.97
N TYR A 32 -0.20 -9.21 4.72
CA TYR A 32 0.01 -10.19 3.66
C TYR A 32 1.50 -10.50 3.44
N LYS A 33 2.33 -9.48 3.44
CA LYS A 33 3.78 -9.59 3.39
C LYS A 33 4.34 -10.37 4.58
N TYR A 34 3.83 -10.10 5.78
CA TYR A 34 4.25 -10.80 6.99
C TYR A 34 3.86 -12.28 6.99
N ALA A 35 2.71 -12.62 6.43
CA ALA A 35 2.26 -14.00 6.29
C ALA A 35 3.20 -14.86 5.42
N ALA A 36 3.95 -14.27 4.51
CA ALA A 36 4.96 -14.91 3.66
C ALA A 36 4.46 -16.09 2.79
N PHE A 37 3.15 -16.13 2.50
CA PHE A 37 2.58 -17.18 1.64
C PHE A 37 2.58 -16.85 0.14
N GLY A 38 2.90 -15.64 -0.19
CA GLY A 38 2.96 -15.17 -1.56
C GLY A 38 2.80 -13.67 -1.62
N VAL A 39 3.39 -13.12 -2.62
CA VAL A 39 3.34 -11.69 -2.92
C VAL A 39 3.14 -11.55 -4.42
N ASP A 40 2.68 -10.39 -4.85
CA ASP A 40 2.57 -10.12 -6.27
C ASP A 40 3.96 -10.14 -6.96
N PRO A 41 4.03 -10.30 -8.27
CA PRO A 41 5.31 -10.37 -8.99
C PRO A 41 6.21 -9.17 -8.77
N PHE A 42 5.62 -7.99 -8.60
CA PHE A 42 6.35 -6.76 -8.34
C PHE A 42 7.01 -6.77 -6.96
N GLN A 43 6.28 -7.17 -5.93
CA GLN A 43 6.83 -7.31 -4.59
C GLN A 43 7.91 -8.39 -4.51
N CYS A 44 7.73 -9.51 -5.22
CA CYS A 44 8.76 -10.55 -5.37
C CYS A 44 10.06 -10.00 -5.95
N PHE A 45 9.96 -9.18 -6.99
CA PHE A 45 11.10 -8.48 -7.59
C PHE A 45 11.77 -7.54 -6.57
N VAL A 46 11.00 -6.74 -5.86
CA VAL A 46 11.53 -5.84 -4.81
C VAL A 46 12.23 -6.62 -3.70
N PHE A 47 11.68 -7.76 -3.29
CA PHE A 47 12.33 -8.64 -2.31
C PHE A 47 13.65 -9.21 -2.81
N GLY A 48 13.70 -9.66 -4.06
CA GLY A 48 14.91 -10.16 -4.67
C GLY A 48 16.02 -9.11 -4.71
N VAL A 49 15.70 -7.90 -5.09
CA VAL A 49 16.64 -6.78 -5.10
C VAL A 49 17.04 -6.37 -3.68
N ALA A 50 16.10 -6.34 -2.73
CA ALA A 50 16.38 -6.02 -1.33
C ALA A 50 17.31 -7.04 -0.66
N ALA A 51 17.24 -8.30 -1.07
CA ALA A 51 18.16 -9.33 -0.59
C ALA A 51 19.59 -9.16 -1.12
N ALA A 52 19.73 -8.58 -2.31
CA ALA A 52 21.03 -8.36 -2.95
C ALA A 52 21.72 -7.06 -2.52
N VAL A 53 20.96 -6.08 -2.05
CA VAL A 53 21.46 -4.73 -1.70
C VAL A 53 21.13 -4.43 -0.24
N PRO A 54 22.07 -3.89 0.56
CA PRO A 54 21.86 -3.58 1.97
C PRO A 54 21.03 -2.30 2.16
N ILE A 55 19.83 -2.27 1.59
CA ILE A 55 18.90 -1.14 1.67
C ILE A 55 17.62 -1.64 2.33
N ALA A 56 17.02 -0.81 3.20
CA ALA A 56 15.74 -1.12 3.81
C ALA A 56 14.65 -1.32 2.73
N TYR A 57 13.83 -2.33 2.90
CA TYR A 57 12.76 -2.67 1.95
C TYR A 57 11.86 -1.48 1.60
N GLY A 58 11.46 -0.71 2.60
CA GLY A 58 10.59 0.47 2.38
C GLY A 58 11.25 1.52 1.48
N THR A 59 12.53 1.78 1.67
CA THR A 59 13.29 2.72 0.84
C THR A 59 13.44 2.21 -0.58
N LEU A 60 13.77 0.93 -0.75
CA LEU A 60 13.87 0.29 -2.06
C LEU A 60 12.53 0.27 -2.80
N TYR A 61 11.44 -0.03 -2.09
CA TYR A 61 10.09 0.00 -2.62
C TYR A 61 9.73 1.39 -3.15
N VAL A 62 10.00 2.43 -2.36
CA VAL A 62 9.76 3.83 -2.77
C VAL A 62 10.64 4.19 -3.97
N LEU A 63 11.92 3.79 -3.96
CA LEU A 63 12.86 4.10 -5.06
C LEU A 63 12.41 3.46 -6.38
N LEU A 64 12.04 2.18 -6.36
CA LEU A 64 11.56 1.47 -7.55
C LEU A 64 10.24 2.05 -8.06
N ASN A 65 9.31 2.35 -7.15
CA ASN A 65 8.05 2.99 -7.54
C ASN A 65 8.29 4.40 -8.10
N ALA A 66 9.21 5.17 -7.54
CA ALA A 66 9.60 6.48 -8.08
C ALA A 66 10.19 6.35 -9.49
N GLY A 67 11.04 5.35 -9.72
CA GLY A 67 11.58 5.07 -11.05
C GLY A 67 10.49 4.71 -12.07
N LEU A 68 9.55 3.85 -11.70
CA LEU A 68 8.40 3.50 -12.54
C LEU A 68 7.49 4.70 -12.78
N LEU A 69 7.32 5.56 -11.77
CA LEU A 69 6.55 6.79 -11.88
C LEU A 69 7.19 7.77 -12.85
N ILE A 70 8.51 7.96 -12.78
CA ILE A 70 9.27 8.80 -13.73
C ILE A 70 9.14 8.24 -15.14
N PHE A 71 9.25 6.93 -15.31
CA PHE A 71 9.06 6.27 -16.60
C PHE A 71 7.64 6.50 -17.14
N SER A 72 6.62 6.37 -16.30
CA SER A 72 5.23 6.64 -16.65
C SER A 72 4.98 8.10 -17.02
N LEU A 73 5.63 9.03 -16.31
CA LEU A 73 5.58 10.47 -16.63
C LEU A 73 6.20 10.81 -17.98
N LEU A 74 7.28 10.11 -18.33
CA LEU A 74 7.93 10.29 -19.64
C LEU A 74 7.08 9.69 -20.77
N ALA A 75 6.38 8.59 -20.49
CA ALA A 75 5.50 7.94 -21.45
C ALA A 75 4.19 8.73 -21.68
N ASP A 76 3.53 9.14 -20.60
CA ASP A 76 2.30 9.92 -20.68
C ASP A 76 2.05 10.75 -19.40
N ARG A 77 2.23 12.06 -19.51
CA ARG A 77 2.03 13.01 -18.39
C ARG A 77 0.59 13.12 -17.91
N ARG A 78 -0.35 12.61 -18.66
CA ARG A 78 -1.79 12.86 -18.44
C ARG A 78 -2.35 12.10 -17.25
N TYR A 79 -1.77 10.96 -16.90
CA TYR A 79 -2.31 10.05 -15.88
C TYR A 79 -1.63 10.17 -14.52
N VAL A 80 -0.50 10.82 -14.42
CA VAL A 80 0.26 10.91 -13.18
C VAL A 80 0.09 12.30 -12.56
N GLY A 81 -0.65 12.32 -11.44
CA GLY A 81 -0.82 13.52 -10.62
C GLY A 81 0.03 13.48 -9.34
N LEU A 82 0.17 14.65 -8.71
CA LEU A 82 0.81 14.78 -7.40
C LEU A 82 0.19 13.83 -6.36
N ALA A 83 -1.11 13.60 -6.45
CA ALA A 83 -1.83 12.67 -5.59
C ALA A 83 -1.31 11.22 -5.71
N THR A 84 -0.93 10.79 -6.90
CA THR A 84 -0.38 9.44 -7.13
C THR A 84 0.96 9.27 -6.42
N VAL A 85 1.83 10.27 -6.50
CA VAL A 85 3.13 10.27 -5.82
C VAL A 85 2.97 10.20 -4.30
N LEU A 86 2.12 11.06 -3.74
CA LEU A 86 1.83 11.07 -2.30
C LEU A 86 1.23 9.75 -1.84
N ASN A 87 0.33 9.19 -2.64
CA ASN A 87 -0.30 7.90 -2.35
C ASN A 87 0.72 6.77 -2.30
N MET A 88 1.64 6.71 -3.26
CA MET A 88 2.71 5.70 -3.30
C MET A 88 3.64 5.79 -2.10
N LEU A 89 4.08 6.99 -1.74
CA LEU A 89 4.92 7.22 -0.57
C LEU A 89 4.21 6.79 0.71
N PHE A 90 2.97 7.23 0.87
CA PHE A 90 2.16 6.90 2.04
C PHE A 90 1.92 5.40 2.18
N LEU A 91 1.57 4.73 1.08
CA LEU A 91 1.36 3.28 1.05
C LEU A 91 2.62 2.51 1.46
N GLY A 92 3.78 2.89 0.94
CA GLY A 92 5.07 2.26 1.27
C GLY A 92 5.39 2.36 2.76
N TYR A 93 5.21 3.53 3.35
CA TYR A 93 5.45 3.74 4.79
C TYR A 93 4.47 2.96 5.66
N VAL A 94 3.19 2.98 5.34
CA VAL A 94 2.15 2.24 6.09
C VAL A 94 2.43 0.74 6.03
N LEU A 95 2.78 0.22 4.85
CA LEU A 95 3.13 -1.19 4.66
C LEU A 95 4.33 -1.59 5.52
N GLN A 96 5.39 -0.80 5.50
CA GLN A 96 6.59 -1.05 6.29
C GLN A 96 6.29 -0.99 7.79
N PHE A 97 5.56 0.03 8.23
CA PHE A 97 5.15 0.18 9.61
C PHE A 97 4.33 -1.01 10.11
N THR A 98 3.35 -1.46 9.32
CA THR A 98 2.52 -2.62 9.68
C THR A 98 3.35 -3.91 9.75
N HIS A 99 4.25 -4.11 8.81
CA HIS A 99 5.16 -5.26 8.82
C HIS A 99 6.04 -5.26 10.06
N ASP A 100 6.66 -4.14 10.40
CA ASP A 100 7.55 -4.03 11.57
C ASP A 100 6.77 -4.18 12.88
N LEU A 101 5.55 -3.65 12.94
CA LEU A 101 4.66 -3.82 14.09
C LEU A 101 4.32 -5.30 14.33
N LEU A 102 3.93 -6.00 13.27
CA LEU A 102 3.63 -7.45 13.34
C LEU A 102 4.86 -8.27 13.71
N ALA A 103 6.03 -7.93 13.17
CA ALA A 103 7.28 -8.59 13.50
C ALA A 103 7.67 -8.42 14.99
N ARG A 104 7.27 -7.32 15.61
CA ARG A 104 7.48 -7.10 17.05
C ARG A 104 6.53 -7.90 17.93
N TYR A 105 5.26 -7.99 17.54
CA TYR A 105 4.25 -8.68 18.34
C TYR A 105 4.25 -10.19 18.16
N LEU A 106 4.67 -10.68 17.01
CA LEU A 106 4.65 -12.10 16.65
C LEU A 106 6.00 -12.51 16.04
N PRO A 107 7.05 -12.70 16.86
CA PRO A 107 8.40 -12.97 16.34
C PRO A 107 8.54 -14.31 15.59
N ALA A 108 7.66 -15.28 15.87
CA ALA A 108 7.67 -16.58 15.20
C ALA A 108 6.25 -17.12 15.04
N PRO A 109 5.50 -16.69 14.00
CA PRO A 109 4.14 -17.14 13.80
C PRO A 109 4.10 -18.61 13.36
N MET A 110 3.21 -19.40 14.00
CA MET A 110 2.90 -20.77 13.57
C MET A 110 2.16 -20.74 12.21
N LEU A 111 2.15 -21.89 11.52
CA LEU A 111 1.48 -22.04 10.21
C LEU A 111 0.01 -21.57 10.25
N TRP A 112 -0.72 -21.91 11.30
CA TRP A 112 -2.10 -21.51 11.50
C TRP A 112 -2.28 -19.98 11.64
N GLN A 113 -1.37 -19.33 12.37
CA GLN A 113 -1.38 -17.88 12.53
C GLN A 113 -1.11 -17.18 11.19
N ARG A 114 -0.20 -17.71 10.37
CA ARG A 114 0.08 -17.21 9.03
C ARG A 114 -1.13 -17.31 8.10
N LEU A 115 -1.84 -18.45 8.15
CA LEU A 115 -3.07 -18.66 7.38
C LEU A 115 -4.18 -17.68 7.77
N ILE A 116 -4.37 -17.46 9.07
CA ILE A 116 -5.34 -16.49 9.58
C ILE A 116 -4.97 -15.08 9.15
N LEU A 117 -3.71 -14.69 9.28
CA LEU A 117 -3.21 -13.39 8.83
C LEU A 117 -3.39 -13.20 7.32
N MET A 118 -3.12 -14.23 6.52
CA MET A 118 -3.34 -14.19 5.09
C MET A 118 -4.82 -13.96 4.75
N ALA A 119 -5.73 -14.65 5.42
CA ALA A 119 -7.17 -14.49 5.23
C ALA A 119 -7.62 -13.08 5.61
N ILE A 120 -7.16 -12.55 6.72
CA ILE A 120 -7.44 -11.17 7.18
C ILE A 120 -6.88 -10.15 6.19
N GLY A 121 -5.64 -10.32 5.75
CA GLY A 121 -5.00 -9.44 4.76
C GLY A 121 -5.74 -9.44 3.43
N PHE A 122 -6.15 -10.60 2.94
CA PHE A 122 -6.92 -10.73 1.70
C PHE A 122 -8.30 -10.05 1.80
N THR A 123 -9.02 -10.30 2.89
CA THR A 123 -10.31 -9.65 3.14
C THR A 123 -10.17 -8.14 3.24
N GLY A 124 -9.14 -7.67 3.94
CA GLY A 124 -8.81 -6.26 4.07
C GLY A 124 -8.48 -5.60 2.73
N LEU A 125 -7.73 -6.28 1.86
CA LEU A 125 -7.44 -5.80 0.50
C LEU A 125 -8.69 -5.69 -0.35
N CYS A 126 -9.55 -6.71 -0.33
CA CYS A 126 -10.82 -6.68 -1.06
C CYS A 126 -11.72 -5.53 -0.60
N PHE A 127 -11.82 -5.32 0.71
CA PHE A 127 -12.60 -4.22 1.28
C PHE A 127 -12.01 -2.86 0.93
N SER A 128 -10.69 -2.71 1.01
CA SER A 128 -9.97 -1.49 0.64
C SER A 128 -10.17 -1.14 -0.83
N LEU A 129 -10.04 -2.12 -1.73
CA LEU A 129 -10.27 -1.91 -3.16
C LEU A 129 -11.72 -1.52 -3.44
N SER A 130 -12.67 -2.14 -2.74
CA SER A 130 -14.10 -1.78 -2.85
C SER A 130 -14.34 -0.32 -2.44
N LEU A 131 -13.74 0.13 -1.35
CA LEU A 131 -13.81 1.54 -0.91
C LEU A 131 -13.14 2.50 -1.90
N TYR A 132 -12.02 2.09 -2.47
CA TYR A 132 -11.27 2.94 -3.40
C TYR A 132 -11.98 3.12 -4.74
N ILE A 133 -12.65 2.08 -5.23
CA ILE A 133 -13.40 2.12 -6.50
C ILE A 133 -14.72 2.90 -6.35
N THR A 134 -15.31 2.91 -5.17
CA THR A 134 -16.54 3.67 -4.91
C THR A 134 -16.26 5.15 -4.71
#